data_0e5b66d63c9c132574bde94f73328c9c
#
_entry.id   0e5b66d63c9c132574bde94f73328c9c
#
_cell.length_a   1.000
_cell.length_b   1.000
_cell.length_c   1.000
_cell.angle_alpha   90.00
_cell.angle_beta   90.00
_cell.angle_gamma   90.00
#
_symmetry.space_group_name_H-M   'P 1'
#
loop_
_entity.id
_entity.type
_entity.pdbx_description
1 polymer ?
#
loop_
_entity_poly.entity_id
_entity_poly.type
_entity_poly.pdbx_seq_one_letter_code
_entity_poly.pdbx_strand_id
1 'polypeptide(L)'
;MSKNYQAIAKQVFEIEAQAISNLSAQLDADFNGSIHAILETQGRVVICGMGKSGLIGKKIMATLASTGTPCFFMHPGEAFHGDLGMVGSNDVFLALSNSGETEEVIRLIPFLKDNGNVIISMTSKPQSTLALNSDFHLNVDVPQEACPHQLAPTSSTTATLVMGDAIAVALMEARNFQPHQFARFHPGGSLGRKLLTRVKHEMKTKNLPFISSSAPMKDVIHTMNEGRLGLCIVDQGEGIITDGDLRRHMEENAATFMQMNAADIMAKHPRTISSDAALSEAEELMNQHKITSLLVTEADKLVGVIQIYDLNI
;
A
#
# COMPACT_ATOMS: atom_id res chain seq x y z
N MET A 1 -25.86 -3.57 -40.43
CA MET A 1 -25.24 -2.41 -39.69
C MET A 1 -24.25 -2.99 -38.69
N SER A 2 -23.01 -2.58 -38.73
CA SER A 2 -22.02 -2.99 -37.72
C SER A 2 -22.38 -2.36 -36.37
N LYS A 3 -22.45 -3.20 -35.33
CA LYS A 3 -22.69 -2.69 -33.96
C LYS A 3 -21.53 -1.79 -33.52
N ASN A 4 -21.84 -0.62 -32.97
CA ASN A 4 -20.83 0.26 -32.38
C ASN A 4 -20.58 -0.18 -30.93
N TYR A 5 -19.60 -1.04 -30.71
CA TYR A 5 -19.26 -1.57 -29.38
C TYR A 5 -18.73 -0.49 -28.43
N GLN A 6 -18.10 0.56 -28.93
CA GLN A 6 -17.65 1.68 -28.10
C GLN A 6 -18.83 2.47 -27.51
N ALA A 7 -19.91 2.64 -28.27
CA ALA A 7 -21.12 3.28 -27.77
C ALA A 7 -21.77 2.43 -26.65
N ILE A 8 -21.79 1.10 -26.81
CA ILE A 8 -22.28 0.19 -25.78
C ILE A 8 -21.42 0.31 -24.51
N ALA A 9 -20.09 0.30 -24.63
CA ALA A 9 -19.21 0.44 -23.49
C ALA A 9 -19.41 1.77 -22.74
N LYS A 10 -19.56 2.88 -23.47
CA LYS A 10 -19.85 4.19 -22.87
C LYS A 10 -21.15 4.19 -22.06
N GLN A 11 -22.20 3.58 -22.62
CA GLN A 11 -23.46 3.45 -21.93
C GLN A 11 -23.34 2.63 -20.63
N VAL A 12 -22.56 1.55 -20.63
CA VAL A 12 -22.30 0.76 -19.41
C VAL A 12 -21.60 1.64 -18.35
N PHE A 13 -20.57 2.39 -18.75
CA PHE A 13 -19.85 3.28 -17.81
C PHE A 13 -20.76 4.37 -17.22
N GLU A 14 -21.65 4.96 -18.02
CA GLU A 14 -22.61 5.95 -17.55
C GLU A 14 -23.61 5.38 -16.55
N ILE A 15 -24.15 4.18 -16.82
CA ILE A 15 -25.10 3.49 -15.93
C ILE A 15 -24.43 3.15 -14.59
N GLU A 16 -23.24 2.57 -14.62
CA GLU A 16 -22.53 2.20 -13.39
C GLU A 16 -22.05 3.42 -12.59
N ALA A 17 -21.59 4.49 -13.27
CA ALA A 17 -21.26 5.75 -12.60
C ALA A 17 -22.45 6.36 -11.88
N GLN A 18 -23.65 6.33 -12.50
CA GLN A 18 -24.88 6.79 -11.87
C GLN A 18 -25.25 5.92 -10.66
N ALA A 19 -25.09 4.61 -10.74
CA ALA A 19 -25.35 3.69 -9.64
C ALA A 19 -24.44 4.00 -8.43
N ILE A 20 -23.16 4.26 -8.65
CA ILE A 20 -22.22 4.67 -7.60
C ILE A 20 -22.62 6.02 -7.01
N SER A 21 -22.97 7.01 -7.84
CA SER A 21 -23.35 8.34 -7.36
C SER A 21 -24.57 8.29 -6.44
N ASN A 22 -25.50 7.39 -6.69
CA ASN A 22 -26.71 7.22 -5.88
C ASN A 22 -26.43 6.66 -4.47
N LEU A 23 -25.30 5.95 -4.26
CA LEU A 23 -24.94 5.42 -2.94
C LEU A 23 -24.83 6.51 -1.88
N SER A 24 -24.37 7.70 -2.24
CA SER A 24 -24.21 8.81 -1.29
C SER A 24 -25.53 9.25 -0.65
N ALA A 25 -26.64 9.14 -1.37
CA ALA A 25 -27.98 9.45 -0.88
C ALA A 25 -28.59 8.31 -0.04
N GLN A 26 -27.98 7.15 -0.04
CA GLN A 26 -28.44 5.96 0.71
C GLN A 26 -27.68 5.77 2.01
N LEU A 27 -26.63 6.56 2.26
CA LEU A 27 -25.88 6.52 3.52
C LEU A 27 -26.73 7.09 4.65
N ASP A 28 -26.82 6.33 5.74
CA ASP A 28 -27.53 6.70 6.96
C ASP A 28 -26.68 6.38 8.21
N ALA A 29 -27.31 6.34 9.38
CA ALA A 29 -26.66 6.07 10.65
C ALA A 29 -26.03 4.65 10.72
N ASP A 30 -26.59 3.69 9.97
CA ASP A 30 -26.11 2.30 9.96
C ASP A 30 -24.71 2.16 9.39
N PHE A 31 -24.31 3.08 8.47
CA PHE A 31 -22.93 3.11 8.00
C PHE A 31 -21.96 3.42 9.16
N ASN A 32 -22.23 4.45 9.95
CA ASN A 32 -21.41 4.79 11.11
C ASN A 32 -21.45 3.69 12.16
N GLY A 33 -22.63 3.12 12.43
CA GLY A 33 -22.79 1.98 13.33
C GLY A 33 -21.94 0.78 12.91
N SER A 34 -21.93 0.46 11.63
CA SER A 34 -21.10 -0.61 11.06
C SER A 34 -19.60 -0.36 11.27
N ILE A 35 -19.13 0.88 11.04
CA ILE A 35 -17.73 1.27 11.26
C ILE A 35 -17.38 1.11 12.75
N HIS A 36 -18.21 1.61 13.66
CA HIS A 36 -17.96 1.48 15.10
C HIS A 36 -17.93 0.02 15.55
N ALA A 37 -18.87 -0.81 15.11
CA ALA A 37 -18.89 -2.24 15.43
C ALA A 37 -17.59 -2.95 14.99
N ILE A 38 -17.05 -2.59 13.80
CA ILE A 38 -15.79 -3.16 13.31
C ILE A 38 -14.56 -2.61 14.07
N LEU A 39 -14.60 -1.36 14.52
CA LEU A 39 -13.50 -0.77 15.29
C LEU A 39 -13.41 -1.31 16.72
N GLU A 40 -14.55 -1.57 17.34
CA GLU A 40 -14.66 -1.97 18.74
C GLU A 40 -14.51 -3.47 18.96
N THR A 41 -14.74 -4.29 17.91
CA THR A 41 -14.61 -5.74 18.05
C THR A 41 -13.20 -6.18 18.41
N GLN A 42 -13.12 -7.19 19.29
CA GLN A 42 -11.87 -7.93 19.59
C GLN A 42 -11.71 -9.15 18.66
N GLY A 43 -12.67 -9.40 17.80
CA GLY A 43 -12.67 -10.49 16.82
C GLY A 43 -12.20 -10.04 15.43
N ARG A 44 -12.76 -10.68 14.42
CA ARG A 44 -12.47 -10.44 13.00
C ARG A 44 -13.75 -10.04 12.27
N VAL A 45 -13.61 -9.55 11.05
CA VAL A 45 -14.75 -9.39 10.14
C VAL A 45 -14.88 -10.66 9.30
N VAL A 46 -16.01 -11.36 9.44
CA VAL A 46 -16.36 -12.52 8.61
C VAL A 46 -17.21 -12.05 7.44
N ILE A 47 -16.69 -12.13 6.23
CA ILE A 47 -17.41 -11.71 5.03
C ILE A 47 -18.06 -12.95 4.39
N CYS A 48 -19.35 -12.89 4.10
CA CYS A 48 -20.10 -14.00 3.56
C CYS A 48 -20.98 -13.58 2.37
N GLY A 49 -21.04 -14.39 1.32
CA GLY A 49 -21.89 -14.15 0.17
C GLY A 49 -21.84 -15.29 -0.85
N MET A 50 -22.91 -15.44 -1.63
CA MET A 50 -23.05 -16.48 -2.64
C MET A 50 -22.74 -15.94 -4.04
N GLY A 51 -22.17 -16.78 -4.91
CA GLY A 51 -21.96 -16.48 -6.32
C GLY A 51 -21.19 -15.20 -6.58
N LYS A 52 -21.74 -14.25 -7.36
CA LYS A 52 -21.10 -12.98 -7.68
C LYS A 52 -20.92 -12.08 -6.44
N SER A 53 -21.89 -12.06 -5.53
CA SER A 53 -21.76 -11.37 -4.24
C SER A 53 -20.60 -11.94 -3.41
N GLY A 54 -20.40 -13.27 -3.45
CA GLY A 54 -19.25 -13.92 -2.81
C GLY A 54 -17.90 -13.54 -3.43
N LEU A 55 -17.83 -13.39 -4.75
CA LEU A 55 -16.61 -12.93 -5.44
C LEU A 55 -16.28 -11.48 -5.05
N ILE A 56 -17.27 -10.61 -4.97
CA ILE A 56 -17.10 -9.24 -4.48
C ILE A 56 -16.71 -9.26 -3.00
N GLY A 57 -17.35 -10.11 -2.18
CA GLY A 57 -16.97 -10.29 -0.77
C GLY A 57 -15.51 -10.69 -0.58
N LYS A 58 -14.98 -11.57 -1.42
CA LYS A 58 -13.55 -11.92 -1.41
C LYS A 58 -12.66 -10.73 -1.74
N LYS A 59 -13.06 -9.85 -2.68
CA LYS A 59 -12.31 -8.61 -2.97
C LYS A 59 -12.36 -7.65 -1.79
N ILE A 60 -13.52 -7.47 -1.17
CA ILE A 60 -13.67 -6.63 0.03
C ILE A 60 -12.79 -7.16 1.17
N MET A 61 -12.82 -8.48 1.40
CA MET A 61 -11.95 -9.15 2.37
C MET A 61 -10.47 -8.84 2.11
N ALA A 62 -10.01 -8.98 0.87
CA ALA A 62 -8.62 -8.71 0.51
C ALA A 62 -8.24 -7.24 0.77
N THR A 63 -9.14 -6.30 0.47
CA THR A 63 -8.93 -4.87 0.75
C THR A 63 -8.84 -4.61 2.26
N LEU A 64 -9.78 -5.12 3.06
CA LEU A 64 -9.80 -4.97 4.52
C LEU A 64 -8.53 -5.57 5.16
N ALA A 65 -8.14 -6.78 4.76
CA ALA A 65 -6.93 -7.43 5.25
C ALA A 65 -5.67 -6.60 4.95
N SER A 66 -5.55 -6.08 3.72
CA SER A 66 -4.41 -5.29 3.28
C SER A 66 -4.35 -3.89 3.90
N THR A 67 -5.46 -3.42 4.45
CA THR A 67 -5.59 -2.13 5.15
C THR A 67 -5.69 -2.26 6.67
N GLY A 68 -5.33 -3.43 7.21
CA GLY A 68 -5.13 -3.63 8.65
C GLY A 68 -6.37 -4.07 9.42
N THR A 69 -7.44 -4.51 8.75
CA THR A 69 -8.62 -5.10 9.40
C THR A 69 -8.53 -6.63 9.33
N PRO A 70 -8.37 -7.34 10.46
CA PRO A 70 -8.38 -8.80 10.47
C PRO A 70 -9.73 -9.33 9.96
N CYS A 71 -9.71 -10.16 8.93
CA CYS A 71 -10.92 -10.66 8.30
C CYS A 71 -10.69 -11.97 7.55
N PHE A 72 -11.76 -12.70 7.25
CA PHE A 72 -11.73 -13.83 6.36
C PHE A 72 -13.06 -13.97 5.60
N PHE A 73 -13.03 -14.70 4.50
CA PHE A 73 -14.22 -14.99 3.70
C PHE A 73 -14.76 -16.37 4.06
N MET A 74 -16.07 -16.48 4.29
CA MET A 74 -16.79 -17.71 4.49
C MET A 74 -17.79 -17.92 3.35
N HIS A 75 -17.75 -19.08 2.69
CA HIS A 75 -18.76 -19.44 1.72
C HIS A 75 -20.00 -19.98 2.45
N PRO A 76 -21.22 -19.45 2.22
CA PRO A 76 -22.39 -19.86 2.99
C PRO A 76 -22.73 -21.35 2.84
N GLY A 77 -22.42 -21.95 1.68
CA GLY A 77 -22.56 -23.41 1.49
C GLY A 77 -21.65 -24.23 2.38
N GLU A 78 -20.39 -23.82 2.57
CA GLU A 78 -19.44 -24.54 3.42
C GLU A 78 -19.72 -24.32 4.91
N ALA A 79 -20.36 -23.19 5.26
CA ALA A 79 -20.75 -22.88 6.62
C ALA A 79 -21.55 -24.02 7.27
N PHE A 80 -22.47 -24.67 6.54
CA PHE A 80 -23.26 -25.79 7.03
C PHE A 80 -22.49 -27.11 7.12
N HIS A 81 -21.29 -27.17 6.60
CA HIS A 81 -20.42 -28.35 6.64
C HIS A 81 -19.28 -28.23 7.66
N GLY A 82 -19.38 -27.25 8.58
CA GLY A 82 -18.47 -27.11 9.73
C GLY A 82 -17.75 -25.77 9.84
N ASP A 83 -17.72 -24.95 8.78
CA ASP A 83 -16.98 -23.67 8.80
C ASP A 83 -17.59 -22.66 9.78
N LEU A 84 -18.86 -22.84 10.22
CA LEU A 84 -19.43 -22.05 11.33
C LEU A 84 -18.61 -22.13 12.63
N GLY A 85 -17.87 -23.22 12.83
CA GLY A 85 -16.93 -23.35 13.94
C GLY A 85 -15.75 -22.36 13.91
N MET A 86 -15.54 -21.66 12.77
CA MET A 86 -14.54 -20.61 12.65
C MET A 86 -15.03 -19.26 13.17
N VAL A 87 -16.33 -19.07 13.37
CA VAL A 87 -16.95 -17.81 13.78
C VAL A 87 -16.96 -17.71 15.29
N GLY A 88 -16.15 -16.81 15.83
CA GLY A 88 -16.15 -16.50 17.27
C GLY A 88 -17.29 -15.55 17.65
N SER A 89 -17.69 -15.56 18.91
CA SER A 89 -18.74 -14.67 19.42
C SER A 89 -18.41 -13.17 19.32
N ASN A 90 -17.13 -12.83 19.25
CA ASN A 90 -16.67 -11.47 19.08
C ASN A 90 -16.51 -11.05 17.60
N ASP A 91 -16.70 -11.97 16.63
CA ASP A 91 -16.57 -11.62 15.23
C ASP A 91 -17.77 -10.78 14.75
N VAL A 92 -17.51 -9.80 13.90
CA VAL A 92 -18.55 -9.04 13.17
C VAL A 92 -18.82 -9.75 11.85
N PHE A 93 -20.08 -10.04 11.55
CA PHE A 93 -20.47 -10.78 10.35
C PHE A 93 -21.01 -9.82 9.27
N LEU A 94 -20.31 -9.71 8.13
CA LEU A 94 -20.71 -8.92 6.98
C LEU A 94 -21.32 -9.81 5.90
N ALA A 95 -22.66 -9.79 5.79
CA ALA A 95 -23.44 -10.60 4.89
C ALA A 95 -23.79 -9.86 3.58
N LEU A 96 -23.46 -10.43 2.44
CA LEU A 96 -23.66 -9.85 1.11
C LEU A 96 -24.73 -10.63 0.33
N SER A 97 -25.86 -9.99 0.06
CA SER A 97 -26.93 -10.54 -0.76
C SER A 97 -27.72 -9.42 -1.43
N ASN A 98 -27.62 -9.28 -2.76
CA ASN A 98 -28.33 -8.20 -3.45
C ASN A 98 -29.84 -8.23 -3.18
N SER A 99 -30.50 -9.38 -3.27
CA SER A 99 -31.94 -9.53 -2.96
C SER A 99 -32.24 -9.47 -1.46
N GLY A 100 -31.25 -9.78 -0.60
CA GLY A 100 -31.43 -10.02 0.82
C GLY A 100 -32.24 -11.28 1.16
N GLU A 101 -32.49 -12.14 0.16
CA GLU A 101 -33.31 -13.36 0.26
C GLU A 101 -32.56 -14.62 -0.17
N THR A 102 -31.20 -14.57 -0.19
CA THR A 102 -30.37 -15.73 -0.49
C THR A 102 -30.50 -16.76 0.64
N GLU A 103 -31.12 -17.89 0.38
CA GLU A 103 -31.49 -18.89 1.40
C GLU A 103 -30.28 -19.36 2.20
N GLU A 104 -29.14 -19.61 1.56
CA GLU A 104 -27.92 -20.09 2.20
C GLU A 104 -27.35 -19.05 3.16
N VAL A 105 -27.53 -17.75 2.92
CA VAL A 105 -27.10 -16.68 3.82
C VAL A 105 -28.08 -16.51 4.98
N ILE A 106 -29.39 -16.52 4.67
CA ILE A 106 -30.45 -16.36 5.68
C ILE A 106 -30.40 -17.49 6.73
N ARG A 107 -30.11 -18.70 6.33
CA ARG A 107 -30.00 -19.84 7.24
C ARG A 107 -28.91 -19.69 8.30
N LEU A 108 -27.94 -18.80 8.11
CA LEU A 108 -26.87 -18.52 9.09
C LEU A 108 -27.33 -17.61 10.22
N ILE A 109 -28.39 -16.83 10.02
CA ILE A 109 -28.87 -15.81 10.97
C ILE A 109 -29.17 -16.39 12.37
N PRO A 110 -29.89 -17.52 12.50
CA PRO A 110 -30.17 -18.07 13.84
C PRO A 110 -28.91 -18.41 14.63
N PHE A 111 -27.92 -19.01 13.98
CA PHE A 111 -26.64 -19.31 14.60
C PHE A 111 -25.91 -18.03 15.03
N LEU A 112 -25.83 -17.02 14.15
CA LEU A 112 -25.13 -15.78 14.42
C LEU A 112 -25.74 -15.01 15.59
N LYS A 113 -27.09 -14.98 15.66
CA LYS A 113 -27.81 -14.36 16.79
C LYS A 113 -27.61 -15.11 18.09
N ASP A 114 -27.67 -16.45 18.07
CA ASP A 114 -27.42 -17.28 19.25
C ASP A 114 -25.97 -17.14 19.75
N ASN A 115 -25.01 -17.00 18.84
CA ASN A 115 -23.61 -16.79 19.15
C ASN A 115 -23.27 -15.35 19.60
N GLY A 116 -24.21 -14.41 19.47
CA GLY A 116 -24.06 -13.02 19.88
C GLY A 116 -23.26 -12.15 18.88
N ASN A 117 -23.14 -12.57 17.61
CA ASN A 117 -22.44 -11.80 16.59
C ASN A 117 -23.22 -10.55 16.19
N VAL A 118 -22.51 -9.44 15.97
CA VAL A 118 -23.05 -8.28 15.27
C VAL A 118 -23.13 -8.61 13.78
N ILE A 119 -24.33 -8.43 13.20
CA ILE A 119 -24.60 -8.72 11.80
C ILE A 119 -24.74 -7.40 11.03
N ILE A 120 -23.89 -7.19 10.04
CA ILE A 120 -24.00 -6.10 9.05
C ILE A 120 -24.43 -6.73 7.73
N SER A 121 -25.48 -6.19 7.10
CA SER A 121 -25.93 -6.66 5.78
C SER A 121 -25.71 -5.63 4.70
N MET A 122 -25.36 -6.08 3.49
CA MET A 122 -25.39 -5.27 2.26
C MET A 122 -26.43 -5.86 1.34
N THR A 123 -27.55 -5.15 1.14
CA THR A 123 -28.63 -5.56 0.24
C THR A 123 -29.20 -4.37 -0.52
N SER A 124 -29.91 -4.63 -1.64
CA SER A 124 -30.68 -3.59 -2.34
C SER A 124 -32.09 -3.40 -1.77
N LYS A 125 -32.49 -4.21 -0.76
CA LYS A 125 -33.86 -4.20 -0.23
C LYS A 125 -33.88 -4.05 1.30
N PRO A 126 -34.15 -2.86 1.81
CA PRO A 126 -34.23 -2.61 3.26
C PRO A 126 -35.26 -3.47 4.00
N GLN A 127 -36.30 -3.96 3.30
CA GLN A 127 -37.34 -4.81 3.86
C GLN A 127 -37.10 -6.32 3.63
N SER A 128 -35.91 -6.69 3.16
CA SER A 128 -35.56 -8.10 2.99
C SER A 128 -35.34 -8.82 4.31
N THR A 129 -35.48 -10.14 4.30
CA THR A 129 -35.28 -10.98 5.48
C THR A 129 -33.90 -10.76 6.10
N LEU A 130 -32.85 -10.64 5.28
CA LEU A 130 -31.49 -10.40 5.76
C LEU A 130 -31.37 -9.00 6.41
N ALA A 131 -31.86 -7.95 5.76
CA ALA A 131 -31.79 -6.58 6.30
C ALA A 131 -32.53 -6.46 7.64
N LEU A 132 -33.76 -6.98 7.74
CA LEU A 132 -34.57 -6.91 8.97
C LEU A 132 -34.01 -7.72 10.14
N ASN A 133 -33.10 -8.64 9.87
CA ASN A 133 -32.45 -9.48 10.90
C ASN A 133 -31.02 -9.07 11.20
N SER A 134 -30.51 -7.99 10.59
CA SER A 134 -29.19 -7.42 10.82
C SER A 134 -29.25 -6.30 11.86
N ASP A 135 -28.13 -6.06 12.56
CA ASP A 135 -27.97 -4.92 13.46
C ASP A 135 -27.77 -3.63 12.68
N PHE A 136 -27.11 -3.71 11.51
CA PHE A 136 -26.89 -2.60 10.60
C PHE A 136 -27.15 -3.05 9.16
N HIS A 137 -27.83 -2.21 8.38
CA HIS A 137 -28.12 -2.46 6.98
C HIS A 137 -27.51 -1.38 6.09
N LEU A 138 -26.61 -1.80 5.19
CA LEU A 138 -26.00 -0.93 4.18
C LEU A 138 -26.76 -1.11 2.85
N ASN A 139 -27.53 -0.11 2.47
CA ASN A 139 -28.29 -0.12 1.25
C ASN A 139 -27.37 0.05 0.03
N VAL A 140 -27.39 -0.91 -0.89
CA VAL A 140 -26.63 -0.90 -2.14
C VAL A 140 -27.55 -0.99 -3.36
N ASP A 141 -28.76 -0.47 -3.25
CA ASP A 141 -29.72 -0.46 -4.34
C ASP A 141 -29.23 0.36 -5.53
N VAL A 142 -29.51 -0.11 -6.72
CA VAL A 142 -29.13 0.53 -7.97
C VAL A 142 -30.36 0.69 -8.87
N PRO A 143 -30.46 1.79 -9.63
CA PRO A 143 -31.61 2.04 -10.50
C PRO A 143 -31.81 0.97 -11.56
N GLN A 144 -30.71 0.42 -12.08
CA GLN A 144 -30.73 -0.62 -13.11
C GLN A 144 -29.37 -1.32 -13.22
N GLU A 145 -29.42 -2.54 -13.75
CA GLU A 145 -28.20 -3.22 -14.21
C GLU A 145 -27.79 -2.70 -15.59
N ALA A 146 -26.48 -2.66 -15.88
CA ALA A 146 -25.97 -2.18 -17.16
C ALA A 146 -26.18 -3.21 -18.31
N CYS A 147 -26.54 -4.45 -17.98
CA CYS A 147 -26.78 -5.45 -19.02
C CYS A 147 -28.14 -5.23 -19.72
N PRO A 148 -28.29 -5.59 -21.01
CA PRO A 148 -29.49 -5.31 -21.80
C PRO A 148 -30.79 -5.83 -21.24
N HIS A 149 -30.76 -6.92 -20.45
CA HIS A 149 -31.95 -7.56 -19.88
C HIS A 149 -32.04 -7.42 -18.36
N GLN A 150 -31.16 -6.64 -17.77
CA GLN A 150 -31.08 -6.45 -16.32
C GLN A 150 -30.97 -7.77 -15.51
N LEU A 151 -30.39 -8.81 -16.11
CA LEU A 151 -30.26 -10.14 -15.51
C LEU A 151 -28.86 -10.38 -14.92
N ALA A 152 -27.82 -9.89 -15.60
CA ALA A 152 -26.46 -10.06 -15.13
C ALA A 152 -26.12 -8.97 -14.12
N PRO A 153 -25.71 -9.32 -12.89
CA PRO A 153 -25.22 -8.35 -11.92
C PRO A 153 -23.99 -7.60 -12.45
N THR A 154 -24.14 -6.31 -12.62
CA THR A 154 -23.12 -5.35 -13.08
C THR A 154 -23.09 -4.16 -12.14
N SER A 155 -24.02 -3.22 -12.27
CA SER A 155 -24.15 -2.05 -11.38
C SER A 155 -24.29 -2.45 -9.92
N SER A 156 -25.09 -3.49 -9.61
CA SER A 156 -25.29 -3.97 -8.23
C SER A 156 -23.98 -4.52 -7.61
N THR A 157 -23.18 -5.25 -8.40
CA THR A 157 -21.88 -5.76 -7.92
C THR A 157 -20.86 -4.63 -7.77
N THR A 158 -20.86 -3.65 -8.65
CA THR A 158 -20.01 -2.46 -8.58
C THR A 158 -20.39 -1.61 -7.35
N ALA A 159 -21.67 -1.37 -7.10
CA ALA A 159 -22.15 -0.66 -5.91
C ALA A 159 -21.74 -1.36 -4.61
N THR A 160 -21.92 -2.69 -4.53
CA THR A 160 -21.50 -3.49 -3.37
C THR A 160 -19.99 -3.39 -3.14
N LEU A 161 -19.19 -3.42 -4.22
CA LEU A 161 -17.74 -3.27 -4.15
C LEU A 161 -17.33 -1.90 -3.61
N VAL A 162 -17.93 -0.82 -4.14
CA VAL A 162 -17.63 0.55 -3.73
C VAL A 162 -18.05 0.80 -2.27
N MET A 163 -19.17 0.25 -1.82
CA MET A 163 -19.57 0.30 -0.41
C MET A 163 -18.53 -0.40 0.49
N GLY A 164 -18.01 -1.55 0.07
CA GLY A 164 -16.92 -2.23 0.78
C GLY A 164 -15.62 -1.44 0.81
N ASP A 165 -15.27 -0.75 -0.27
CA ASP A 165 -14.12 0.15 -0.31
C ASP A 165 -14.33 1.37 0.59
N ALA A 166 -15.54 1.90 0.67
CA ALA A 166 -15.88 2.99 1.59
C ALA A 166 -15.70 2.57 3.06
N ILE A 167 -16.11 1.35 3.44
CA ILE A 167 -15.85 0.78 4.77
C ILE A 167 -14.34 0.71 5.02
N ALA A 168 -13.57 0.14 4.09
CA ALA A 168 -12.14 -0.02 4.25
C ALA A 168 -11.43 1.33 4.46
N VAL A 169 -11.77 2.34 3.66
CA VAL A 169 -11.20 3.69 3.75
C VAL A 169 -11.61 4.38 5.05
N ALA A 170 -12.88 4.27 5.46
CA ALA A 170 -13.34 4.84 6.74
C ALA A 170 -12.59 4.23 7.94
N LEU A 171 -12.33 2.91 7.92
CA LEU A 171 -11.54 2.22 8.95
C LEU A 171 -10.06 2.64 8.93
N MET A 172 -9.47 2.88 7.73
CA MET A 172 -8.11 3.43 7.61
C MET A 172 -8.00 4.80 8.24
N GLU A 173 -8.93 5.71 7.92
CA GLU A 173 -8.97 7.06 8.49
C GLU A 173 -9.16 7.02 10.02
N ALA A 174 -10.12 6.23 10.51
CA ALA A 174 -10.38 6.10 11.94
C ALA A 174 -9.18 5.57 12.74
N ARG A 175 -8.36 4.71 12.13
CA ARG A 175 -7.14 4.13 12.74
C ARG A 175 -5.88 4.95 12.46
N ASN A 176 -5.95 6.05 11.72
CA ASN A 176 -4.79 6.79 11.22
C ASN A 176 -3.75 5.87 10.54
N PHE A 177 -4.24 5.02 9.63
CA PHE A 177 -3.44 3.98 8.97
C PHE A 177 -2.37 4.60 8.08
N GLN A 178 -1.09 4.28 8.36
CA GLN A 178 0.06 4.91 7.72
C GLN A 178 0.67 4.05 6.60
N PRO A 179 1.38 4.68 5.62
CA PRO A 179 2.01 3.94 4.51
C PRO A 179 2.95 2.80 4.95
N HIS A 180 3.67 2.95 6.06
CA HIS A 180 4.56 1.89 6.57
C HIS A 180 3.77 0.65 7.06
N GLN A 181 2.52 0.83 7.51
CA GLN A 181 1.63 -0.28 7.90
C GLN A 181 1.15 -1.04 6.65
N PHE A 182 0.84 -0.31 5.56
CA PHE A 182 0.51 -0.93 4.27
C PHE A 182 1.68 -1.73 3.71
N ALA A 183 2.89 -1.16 3.77
CA ALA A 183 4.11 -1.83 3.34
C ALA A 183 4.33 -3.18 4.06
N ARG A 184 4.02 -3.25 5.37
CA ARG A 184 4.12 -4.46 6.18
C ARG A 184 3.27 -5.61 5.62
N PHE A 185 2.10 -5.31 5.04
CA PHE A 185 1.22 -6.31 4.43
C PHE A 185 1.57 -6.60 2.96
N HIS A 186 2.43 -5.77 2.33
CA HIS A 186 2.86 -5.89 0.94
C HIS A 186 4.39 -5.91 0.79
N PRO A 187 5.12 -6.80 1.50
CA PRO A 187 6.59 -6.75 1.55
C PRO A 187 7.25 -6.99 0.20
N GLY A 188 6.60 -7.72 -0.71
CA GLY A 188 7.11 -8.02 -2.05
C GLY A 188 6.88 -6.92 -3.10
N GLY A 189 6.06 -5.92 -2.82
CA GLY A 189 5.81 -4.79 -3.71
C GLY A 189 6.91 -3.73 -3.67
N SER A 190 7.00 -2.87 -4.69
CA SER A 190 7.96 -1.76 -4.73
C SER A 190 7.86 -0.88 -3.49
N LEU A 191 6.65 -0.50 -3.09
CA LEU A 191 6.41 0.30 -1.88
C LEU A 191 6.87 -0.45 -0.61
N GLY A 192 6.61 -1.75 -0.53
CA GLY A 192 7.04 -2.58 0.61
C GLY A 192 8.55 -2.61 0.74
N ARG A 193 9.27 -2.89 -0.34
CA ARG A 193 10.73 -2.87 -0.36
C ARG A 193 11.28 -1.50 0.03
N LYS A 194 10.77 -0.43 -0.58
CA LYS A 194 11.20 0.95 -0.32
C LYS A 194 11.08 1.36 1.16
N LEU A 195 9.99 0.97 1.84
CA LEU A 195 9.71 1.36 3.22
C LEU A 195 10.26 0.39 4.27
N LEU A 196 10.47 -0.89 3.92
CA LEU A 196 10.92 -1.92 4.86
C LEU A 196 12.42 -2.22 4.74
N THR A 197 13.02 -1.99 3.57
CA THR A 197 14.46 -2.22 3.39
C THR A 197 15.27 -1.12 4.08
N ARG A 198 16.30 -1.53 4.81
CA ARG A 198 17.24 -0.63 5.49
C ARG A 198 18.47 -0.39 4.63
N VAL A 199 19.09 0.76 4.80
CA VAL A 199 20.31 1.16 4.09
C VAL A 199 21.40 0.08 4.17
N LYS A 200 21.56 -0.57 5.33
CA LYS A 200 22.55 -1.65 5.56
C LYS A 200 22.39 -2.86 4.64
N HIS A 201 21.21 -3.09 4.06
CA HIS A 201 20.97 -4.23 3.18
C HIS A 201 21.40 -3.97 1.74
N GLU A 202 21.48 -2.67 1.34
CA GLU A 202 21.79 -2.26 -0.03
C GLU A 202 23.11 -1.47 -0.14
N MET A 203 23.66 -0.98 0.98
CA MET A 203 24.91 -0.23 0.97
C MET A 203 26.11 -1.06 0.50
N LYS A 204 27.04 -0.41 -0.15
CA LYS A 204 28.33 -0.97 -0.53
C LYS A 204 29.32 -0.85 0.62
N THR A 205 29.90 -1.97 1.03
CA THR A 205 30.81 -2.06 2.17
C THR A 205 32.22 -2.53 1.80
N LYS A 206 32.38 -3.07 0.58
CA LYS A 206 33.67 -3.63 0.11
C LYS A 206 34.32 -2.67 -0.88
N ASN A 207 35.67 -2.67 -0.87
CA ASN A 207 36.48 -1.88 -1.81
C ASN A 207 36.11 -0.40 -1.84
N LEU A 208 35.82 0.17 -0.66
CA LEU A 208 35.53 1.58 -0.55
C LEU A 208 36.76 2.40 -0.93
N PRO A 209 36.62 3.43 -1.80
CA PRO A 209 37.74 4.18 -2.35
C PRO A 209 38.25 5.24 -1.36
N PHE A 210 38.99 4.83 -0.35
CA PHE A 210 39.61 5.72 0.61
C PHE A 210 40.88 6.36 0.08
N ILE A 211 41.07 7.64 0.40
CA ILE A 211 42.27 8.39 0.04
C ILE A 211 42.62 9.43 1.13
N SER A 212 43.90 9.80 1.22
CA SER A 212 44.34 10.88 2.10
C SER A 212 44.04 12.23 1.46
N SER A 213 43.73 13.24 2.29
CA SER A 213 43.62 14.65 1.88
C SER A 213 44.89 15.19 1.20
N SER A 214 46.06 14.66 1.56
CA SER A 214 47.35 15.04 0.94
C SER A 214 47.66 14.33 -0.37
N ALA A 215 46.81 13.40 -0.82
CA ALA A 215 47.05 12.61 -2.04
C ALA A 215 47.01 13.50 -3.30
N PRO A 216 47.95 13.30 -4.26
CA PRO A 216 47.96 14.05 -5.50
C PRO A 216 46.80 13.63 -6.40
N MET A 217 46.40 14.48 -7.34
CA MET A 217 45.25 14.27 -8.22
C MET A 217 45.33 13.00 -9.02
N LYS A 218 46.52 12.57 -9.43
CA LYS A 218 46.73 11.30 -10.11
C LYS A 218 46.19 10.09 -9.30
N ASP A 219 46.47 10.10 -7.98
CA ASP A 219 46.06 9.00 -7.10
C ASP A 219 44.55 9.07 -6.80
N VAL A 220 43.97 10.29 -6.71
CA VAL A 220 42.53 10.49 -6.60
C VAL A 220 41.81 9.85 -7.78
N ILE A 221 42.22 10.16 -9.03
CA ILE A 221 41.62 9.61 -10.24
C ILE A 221 41.77 8.08 -10.30
N HIS A 222 42.96 7.57 -9.93
CA HIS A 222 43.22 6.13 -9.90
C HIS A 222 42.31 5.41 -8.90
N THR A 223 42.23 5.89 -7.65
CA THR A 223 41.39 5.31 -6.59
C THR A 223 39.92 5.35 -6.95
N MET A 224 39.44 6.45 -7.56
CA MET A 224 38.06 6.57 -8.02
C MET A 224 37.72 5.55 -9.11
N ASN A 225 38.64 5.35 -10.06
CA ASN A 225 38.47 4.36 -11.13
C ASN A 225 38.46 2.91 -10.60
N GLU A 226 39.33 2.58 -9.65
CA GLU A 226 39.36 1.25 -9.02
C GLU A 226 38.10 0.99 -8.19
N GLY A 227 37.65 1.99 -7.43
CA GLY A 227 36.46 1.88 -6.59
C GLY A 227 35.14 1.76 -7.37
N ARG A 228 35.11 2.23 -8.62
CA ARG A 228 33.92 2.19 -9.53
C ARG A 228 32.64 2.78 -8.94
N LEU A 229 32.77 3.68 -7.99
CA LEU A 229 31.65 4.35 -7.34
C LEU A 229 31.46 5.80 -7.82
N GLY A 230 32.35 6.29 -8.72
CA GLY A 230 32.33 7.70 -9.12
C GLY A 230 32.60 8.69 -7.99
N LEU A 231 33.25 8.21 -6.91
CA LEU A 231 33.63 9.03 -5.76
C LEU A 231 34.90 8.50 -5.07
N CYS A 232 35.56 9.35 -4.27
CA CYS A 232 36.53 8.97 -3.26
C CYS A 232 36.12 9.47 -1.88
N ILE A 233 36.48 8.74 -0.85
CA ILE A 233 36.27 9.08 0.56
C ILE A 233 37.58 9.58 1.12
N VAL A 234 37.61 10.84 1.55
CA VAL A 234 38.83 11.48 2.05
C VAL A 234 38.88 11.37 3.58
N ASP A 235 40.05 10.98 4.11
CA ASP A 235 40.37 10.97 5.56
C ASP A 235 39.24 10.32 6.40
N GLN A 236 38.86 9.07 6.04
CA GLN A 236 37.86 8.28 6.78
C GLN A 236 36.44 8.87 6.80
N GLY A 237 36.13 9.81 5.90
CA GLY A 237 34.79 10.42 5.78
C GLY A 237 34.75 11.90 6.16
N GLU A 238 35.87 12.55 6.42
CA GLU A 238 35.93 14.00 6.62
C GLU A 238 35.60 14.78 5.34
N GLY A 239 35.89 14.17 4.18
CA GLY A 239 35.58 14.72 2.88
C GLY A 239 35.12 13.65 1.87
N ILE A 240 34.53 14.12 0.78
CA ILE A 240 34.17 13.33 -0.40
C ILE A 240 34.59 14.07 -1.67
N ILE A 241 35.05 13.33 -2.67
CA ILE A 241 35.30 13.85 -4.01
C ILE A 241 34.45 13.02 -4.97
N THR A 242 33.64 13.68 -5.79
CA THR A 242 32.79 13.03 -6.79
C THR A 242 33.29 13.33 -8.22
N ASP A 243 32.80 12.57 -9.22
CA ASP A 243 33.06 12.89 -10.64
C ASP A 243 32.65 14.32 -11.02
N GLY A 244 31.62 14.85 -10.35
CA GLY A 244 31.19 16.24 -10.50
C GLY A 244 32.23 17.25 -10.01
N ASP A 245 32.87 16.96 -8.89
CA ASP A 245 33.91 17.82 -8.33
C ASP A 245 35.15 17.79 -9.22
N LEU A 246 35.58 16.62 -9.69
CA LEU A 246 36.68 16.50 -10.64
C LEU A 246 36.45 17.35 -11.89
N ARG A 247 35.27 17.21 -12.52
CA ARG A 247 34.96 17.95 -13.75
C ARG A 247 34.93 19.46 -13.53
N ARG A 248 34.34 19.91 -12.42
CA ARG A 248 34.27 21.35 -12.10
C ARG A 248 35.66 21.94 -11.89
N HIS A 249 36.50 21.31 -11.07
CA HIS A 249 37.84 21.80 -10.78
C HIS A 249 38.78 21.67 -12.00
N MET A 250 38.58 20.65 -12.85
CA MET A 250 39.33 20.53 -14.11
C MET A 250 38.98 21.65 -15.09
N GLU A 251 37.73 22.11 -15.15
CA GLU A 251 37.29 23.23 -15.97
C GLU A 251 37.82 24.57 -15.43
N GLU A 252 37.72 24.80 -14.13
CA GLU A 252 38.14 26.05 -13.47
C GLU A 252 39.67 26.22 -13.39
N ASN A 253 40.42 25.10 -13.27
CA ASN A 253 41.86 25.11 -12.96
C ASN A 253 42.67 24.27 -13.97
N ALA A 254 42.33 24.30 -15.26
CA ALA A 254 42.88 23.39 -16.27
C ALA A 254 44.42 23.28 -16.27
N ALA A 255 45.14 24.39 -16.06
CA ALA A 255 46.61 24.41 -16.07
C ALA A 255 47.26 23.82 -14.81
N THR A 256 46.60 23.87 -13.67
CA THR A 256 47.12 23.49 -12.35
C THR A 256 46.46 22.28 -11.73
N PHE A 257 45.38 21.74 -12.35
CA PHE A 257 44.57 20.66 -11.82
C PHE A 257 45.41 19.44 -11.38
N MET A 258 46.34 19.00 -12.21
CA MET A 258 47.20 17.85 -11.89
C MET A 258 48.25 18.13 -10.78
N GLN A 259 48.38 19.38 -10.35
CA GLN A 259 49.26 19.77 -9.25
C GLN A 259 48.50 19.92 -7.92
N MET A 260 47.16 19.80 -7.96
CA MET A 260 46.29 19.88 -6.77
C MET A 260 46.33 18.58 -5.98
N ASN A 261 45.95 18.66 -4.71
CA ASN A 261 45.74 17.52 -3.83
C ASN A 261 44.24 17.28 -3.57
N ALA A 262 43.89 16.15 -2.98
CA ALA A 262 42.52 15.80 -2.61
C ALA A 262 41.86 16.89 -1.73
N ALA A 263 42.60 17.48 -0.79
CA ALA A 263 42.12 18.55 0.09
C ALA A 263 41.63 19.79 -0.67
N ASP A 264 42.21 20.07 -1.84
CA ASP A 264 41.89 21.27 -2.62
C ASP A 264 40.54 21.19 -3.31
N ILE A 265 40.06 19.98 -3.56
CA ILE A 265 38.81 19.74 -4.36
C ILE A 265 37.72 19.01 -3.60
N MET A 266 38.00 18.47 -2.40
CA MET A 266 37.01 17.71 -1.64
C MET A 266 35.88 18.60 -1.12
N ALA A 267 34.66 18.09 -1.18
CA ALA A 267 33.55 18.60 -0.39
C ALA A 267 33.71 18.15 1.07
N LYS A 268 33.84 19.12 1.98
CA LYS A 268 33.98 18.85 3.42
C LYS A 268 32.63 18.56 4.05
N HIS A 269 32.64 17.73 5.10
CA HIS A 269 31.44 17.33 5.84
C HIS A 269 30.35 16.73 4.94
N PRO A 270 30.67 15.63 4.24
CA PRO A 270 29.70 14.97 3.38
C PRO A 270 28.46 14.55 4.15
N ARG A 271 27.33 14.50 3.48
CA ARG A 271 26.10 14.01 4.09
C ARG A 271 26.21 12.52 4.42
N THR A 272 25.77 12.20 5.63
CA THR A 272 25.77 10.84 6.14
C THR A 272 24.34 10.37 6.41
N ILE A 273 24.18 9.07 6.48
CA ILE A 273 22.93 8.41 6.88
C ILE A 273 23.24 7.20 7.75
N SER A 274 22.34 6.89 8.70
CA SER A 274 22.47 5.70 9.53
C SER A 274 22.28 4.42 8.69
N SER A 275 23.05 3.37 8.98
CA SER A 275 22.87 2.04 8.38
C SER A 275 21.48 1.45 8.64
N ASP A 276 20.82 1.83 9.75
CA ASP A 276 19.47 1.41 10.11
C ASP A 276 18.35 2.29 9.55
N ALA A 277 18.68 3.39 8.85
CA ALA A 277 17.70 4.23 8.20
C ALA A 277 16.95 3.47 7.09
N ALA A 278 15.72 3.89 6.75
CA ALA A 278 14.98 3.32 5.64
C ALA A 278 15.57 3.79 4.29
N LEU A 279 15.44 2.99 3.23
CA LEU A 279 15.87 3.41 1.89
C LEU A 279 15.12 4.66 1.40
N SER A 280 13.85 4.83 1.81
CA SER A 280 13.08 6.04 1.52
C SER A 280 13.70 7.30 2.10
N GLU A 281 14.28 7.23 3.31
CA GLU A 281 14.98 8.36 3.92
C GLU A 281 16.27 8.71 3.15
N ALA A 282 16.99 7.69 2.66
CA ALA A 282 18.17 7.89 1.82
C ALA A 282 17.81 8.60 0.50
N GLU A 283 16.73 8.17 -0.15
CA GLU A 283 16.23 8.78 -1.38
C GLU A 283 15.80 10.24 -1.15
N GLU A 284 15.03 10.48 -0.09
CA GLU A 284 14.57 11.84 0.26
C GLU A 284 15.74 12.77 0.53
N LEU A 285 16.74 12.33 1.31
CA LEU A 285 17.93 13.10 1.62
C LEU A 285 18.77 13.42 0.37
N MET A 286 18.93 12.43 -0.54
CA MET A 286 19.62 12.63 -1.82
C MET A 286 18.89 13.64 -2.70
N ASN A 287 17.57 13.54 -2.80
CA ASN A 287 16.74 14.45 -3.61
C ASN A 287 16.75 15.87 -3.05
N GLN A 288 16.61 16.02 -1.72
CA GLN A 288 16.63 17.32 -1.03
C GLN A 288 17.93 18.07 -1.26
N HIS A 289 19.06 17.35 -1.20
CA HIS A 289 20.38 17.95 -1.35
C HIS A 289 20.93 17.87 -2.77
N LYS A 290 20.20 17.28 -3.72
CA LYS A 290 20.61 17.09 -5.12
C LYS A 290 21.96 16.37 -5.23
N ILE A 291 22.16 15.34 -4.41
CA ILE A 291 23.34 14.49 -4.39
C ILE A 291 22.97 13.05 -4.78
N THR A 292 23.95 12.32 -5.28
CA THR A 292 23.74 10.93 -5.77
C THR A 292 24.30 9.86 -4.85
N SER A 293 24.98 10.27 -3.76
CA SER A 293 25.64 9.34 -2.84
C SER A 293 25.60 9.88 -1.42
N LEU A 294 25.44 8.97 -0.45
CA LEU A 294 25.55 9.25 0.98
C LEU A 294 26.59 8.31 1.61
N LEU A 295 27.36 8.83 2.53
CA LEU A 295 28.21 8.00 3.38
C LEU A 295 27.34 7.37 4.46
N VAL A 296 27.53 6.07 4.71
CA VAL A 296 26.73 5.32 5.69
C VAL A 296 27.53 5.15 6.97
N THR A 297 26.90 5.51 8.09
CA THR A 297 27.51 5.41 9.42
C THR A 297 26.75 4.45 10.33
N GLU A 298 27.51 3.82 11.25
CA GLU A 298 27.00 3.03 12.35
C GLU A 298 27.79 3.39 13.61
N ALA A 299 27.11 3.83 14.67
CA ALA A 299 27.74 4.36 15.87
C ALA A 299 28.89 5.38 15.56
N ASP A 300 28.59 6.35 14.69
CA ASP A 300 29.48 7.41 14.19
C ASP A 300 30.71 6.94 13.40
N LYS A 301 30.78 5.65 13.08
CA LYS A 301 31.83 5.10 12.21
C LYS A 301 31.32 4.93 10.79
N LEU A 302 32.11 5.30 9.81
CA LEU A 302 31.83 5.05 8.41
C LEU A 302 31.89 3.54 8.15
N VAL A 303 30.78 2.98 7.63
CA VAL A 303 30.65 1.55 7.35
C VAL A 303 30.34 1.25 5.88
N GLY A 304 29.98 2.25 5.09
CA GLY A 304 29.62 2.04 3.70
C GLY A 304 29.27 3.28 2.92
N VAL A 305 28.84 3.07 1.69
CA VAL A 305 28.31 4.10 0.79
C VAL A 305 27.00 3.55 0.19
N ILE A 306 26.00 4.41 0.09
CA ILE A 306 24.77 4.13 -0.66
C ILE A 306 24.60 5.17 -1.76
N GLN A 307 24.19 4.72 -2.94
CA GLN A 307 24.01 5.58 -4.11
C GLN A 307 22.58 5.53 -4.61
N ILE A 308 22.16 6.55 -5.33
CA ILE A 308 20.81 6.66 -5.88
C ILE A 308 20.47 5.47 -6.81
N TYR A 309 21.47 4.90 -7.46
CA TYR A 309 21.33 3.73 -8.33
C TYR A 309 21.07 2.42 -7.56
N ASP A 310 21.45 2.38 -6.27
CA ASP A 310 21.21 1.24 -5.37
C ASP A 310 19.78 1.26 -4.81
N LEU A 311 19.07 2.39 -4.98
CA LEU A 311 17.68 2.59 -4.53
C LEU A 311 16.64 2.11 -5.55
N ASN A 312 17.08 1.57 -6.70
CA ASN A 312 16.17 1.04 -7.73
C ASN A 312 15.37 -0.14 -7.21
N ILE A 313 14.16 0.19 -6.79
CA ILE A 313 13.17 -0.70 -6.23
C ILE A 313 11.95 -0.73 -7.16
#